data_95f76f27076444231d57e3dd39792b55
#
_entry.id   95f76f27076444231d57e3dd39792b55
#
_cell.length_a   1.000
_cell.length_b   1.000
_cell.length_c   1.000
_cell.angle_alpha   90.00
_cell.angle_beta   90.00
_cell.angle_gamma   90.00
#
_symmetry.space_group_name_H-M   'P 1'
#
loop_
_entity.id
_entity.type
_entity.pdbx_description
1 polymer ?
#
loop_
_entity_poly.entity_id
_entity_poly.type
_entity_poly.pdbx_seq_one_letter_code
_entity_poly.pdbx_strand_id
1 'polypeptide(L)'
;MFLSKLKEALICLRGGKVTMAYPLAPLEAPEGFRGRVTIDVDKCIGCGGCAEVCPTRLIRISDLSQDKRVLEFELERCVHCGRCEEVCPEHAIKLSREFETATTDTHQLRMRAEIFMGPCQRCGRCYVPLTALDTMQTTGMRPPAAEDREPVAGTAA
;
A
#
# COMPACT_ATOMS: atom_id res chain seq x y z
N MET A 1 46.02 16.91 18.12
CA MET A 1 44.63 16.60 18.56
C MET A 1 43.76 17.84 18.73
N PHE A 2 44.22 18.92 19.39
CA PHE A 2 43.45 20.16 19.58
C PHE A 2 43.19 20.92 18.25
N LEU A 3 44.16 21.06 17.40
CA LEU A 3 44.06 21.70 16.07
C LEU A 3 43.06 21.02 15.12
N SER A 4 42.92 19.69 15.20
CA SER A 4 41.93 18.91 14.42
C SER A 4 40.50 19.29 14.82
N LYS A 5 40.23 19.35 16.12
CA LYS A 5 38.88 19.71 16.63
C LYS A 5 38.54 21.19 16.34
N LEU A 6 39.53 22.06 16.38
CA LEU A 6 39.33 23.49 16.01
C LEU A 6 38.95 23.62 14.52
N LYS A 7 39.60 22.83 13.65
CA LYS A 7 39.28 22.78 12.22
C LYS A 7 37.89 22.27 11.96
N GLU A 8 37.47 21.20 12.66
CA GLU A 8 36.11 20.64 12.57
C GLU A 8 35.07 21.66 13.04
N ALA A 9 35.29 22.33 14.16
CA ALA A 9 34.40 23.38 14.65
C ALA A 9 34.27 24.52 13.63
N LEU A 10 35.37 24.92 12.98
CA LEU A 10 35.34 25.96 11.97
C LEU A 10 34.58 25.55 10.70
N ILE A 11 34.68 24.28 10.30
CA ILE A 11 33.91 23.70 9.19
C ILE A 11 32.42 23.71 9.53
N CYS A 12 32.04 23.28 10.74
CA CYS A 12 30.64 23.29 11.21
C CYS A 12 30.05 24.70 11.25
N LEU A 13 30.82 25.68 11.71
CA LEU A 13 30.39 27.09 11.74
C LEU A 13 30.20 27.67 10.34
N ARG A 14 31.04 27.27 9.36
CA ARG A 14 30.93 27.70 7.96
C ARG A 14 29.80 26.96 7.21
N GLY A 15 29.49 25.74 7.59
CA GLY A 15 28.46 24.90 6.93
C GLY A 15 27.03 25.39 7.14
N GLY A 16 26.80 26.26 8.14
CA GLY A 16 25.47 26.79 8.44
C GLY A 16 24.46 25.71 8.83
N LYS A 17 23.19 25.95 8.51
CA LYS A 17 22.11 24.97 8.77
C LYS A 17 22.08 23.88 7.68
N VAL A 18 22.42 22.66 8.04
CA VAL A 18 22.37 21.49 7.14
C VAL A 18 21.12 20.63 7.36
N THR A 19 20.30 20.97 8.35
CA THR A 19 19.03 20.28 8.64
C THR A 19 17.89 20.89 7.83
N MET A 20 17.00 20.03 7.36
CA MET A 20 15.75 20.44 6.70
C MET A 20 14.81 21.09 7.71
N ALA A 21 14.01 22.07 7.25
CA ALA A 21 13.03 22.76 8.09
C ALA A 21 11.73 21.96 8.32
N TYR A 22 11.73 20.66 8.01
CA TYR A 22 10.58 19.80 8.27
C TYR A 22 10.36 19.64 9.79
N PRO A 23 9.10 19.66 10.33
CA PRO A 23 7.82 19.74 9.61
C PRO A 23 7.33 21.18 9.33
N LEU A 24 8.10 22.20 9.66
CA LEU A 24 7.71 23.62 9.49
C LEU A 24 7.57 24.04 8.02
N ALA A 25 8.34 23.40 7.15
CA ALA A 25 8.20 23.52 5.70
C ALA A 25 7.83 22.16 5.09
N PRO A 26 6.92 22.12 4.11
CA PRO A 26 6.56 20.88 3.44
C PRO A 26 7.79 20.31 2.73
N LEU A 27 7.92 18.99 2.78
CA LEU A 27 8.97 18.25 2.09
C LEU A 27 8.34 17.39 1.01
N GLU A 28 8.78 17.59 -0.23
CA GLU A 28 8.38 16.69 -1.31
C GLU A 28 9.33 15.50 -1.37
N ALA A 29 8.75 14.29 -1.34
CA ALA A 29 9.54 13.08 -1.50
C ALA A 29 10.09 12.99 -2.94
N PRO A 30 11.37 12.60 -3.12
CA PRO A 30 12.00 12.49 -4.44
C PRO A 30 11.33 11.41 -5.29
N GLU A 31 11.61 11.43 -6.60
CA GLU A 31 11.20 10.35 -7.49
C GLU A 31 11.85 9.04 -7.07
N GLY A 32 11.08 7.94 -7.17
CA GLY A 32 11.54 6.62 -6.71
C GLY A 32 11.48 6.41 -5.21
N PHE A 33 10.95 7.36 -4.44
CA PHE A 33 10.73 7.16 -3.01
C PHE A 33 9.72 6.04 -2.76
N ARG A 34 10.03 5.14 -1.84
CA ARG A 34 9.18 4.01 -1.45
C ARG A 34 8.40 4.36 -0.20
N GLY A 35 7.28 5.05 -0.37
CA GLY A 35 6.40 5.43 0.72
C GLY A 35 5.30 4.39 0.98
N ARG A 36 4.14 4.85 1.41
CA ARG A 36 3.00 4.01 1.76
C ARG A 36 2.56 3.13 0.59
N VAL A 37 2.28 1.86 0.87
CA VAL A 37 1.70 0.92 -0.11
C VAL A 37 0.25 1.32 -0.40
N THR A 38 -0.10 1.36 -1.67
CA THR A 38 -1.47 1.58 -2.16
C THR A 38 -1.88 0.43 -3.05
N ILE A 39 -3.17 0.12 -3.09
CA ILE A 39 -3.74 -0.93 -3.95
C ILE A 39 -4.89 -0.38 -4.77
N ASP A 40 -4.84 -0.63 -6.07
CA ASP A 40 -5.94 -0.40 -7.00
C ASP A 40 -6.79 -1.68 -7.06
N VAL A 41 -7.94 -1.65 -6.42
CA VAL A 41 -8.83 -2.80 -6.29
C VAL A 41 -9.41 -3.22 -7.64
N ASP A 42 -9.60 -2.27 -8.56
CA ASP A 42 -10.18 -2.54 -9.87
C ASP A 42 -9.22 -3.28 -10.81
N LYS A 43 -7.90 -3.13 -10.57
CA LYS A 43 -6.85 -3.88 -11.29
C LYS A 43 -6.47 -5.18 -10.59
N CYS A 44 -6.76 -5.30 -9.31
CA CYS A 44 -6.29 -6.45 -8.54
C CYS A 44 -7.05 -7.73 -8.92
N ILE A 45 -6.31 -8.72 -9.41
CA ILE A 45 -6.87 -10.04 -9.75
C ILE A 45 -6.89 -11.03 -8.57
N GLY A 46 -6.54 -10.59 -7.36
CA GLY A 46 -6.57 -11.46 -6.18
C GLY A 46 -5.62 -12.66 -6.24
N CYS A 47 -4.56 -12.64 -7.06
CA CYS A 47 -3.67 -13.78 -7.29
C CYS A 47 -2.86 -14.21 -6.07
N GLY A 48 -2.67 -13.31 -5.09
CA GLY A 48 -1.92 -13.61 -3.86
C GLY A 48 -0.40 -13.49 -3.96
N GLY A 49 0.17 -13.22 -5.14
CA GLY A 49 1.62 -13.11 -5.32
C GLY A 49 2.29 -12.11 -4.39
N CYS A 50 1.61 -11.00 -4.08
CA CYS A 50 2.11 -10.00 -3.14
C CYS A 50 2.28 -10.52 -1.70
N ALA A 51 1.40 -11.41 -1.26
CA ALA A 51 1.47 -12.03 0.06
C ALA A 51 2.64 -13.03 0.16
N GLU A 52 2.85 -13.83 -0.89
CA GLU A 52 3.91 -14.84 -0.95
C GLU A 52 5.31 -14.23 -0.92
N VAL A 53 5.52 -13.10 -1.59
CA VAL A 53 6.85 -12.45 -1.65
C VAL A 53 7.13 -11.51 -0.48
N CYS A 54 6.15 -11.27 0.39
CA CYS A 54 6.29 -10.34 1.49
C CYS A 54 7.21 -10.88 2.59
N PRO A 55 8.39 -10.30 2.85
CA PRO A 55 9.35 -10.82 3.82
C PRO A 55 8.81 -10.77 5.25
N THR A 56 7.95 -9.81 5.57
CA THR A 56 7.35 -9.66 6.89
C THR A 56 5.99 -10.34 7.02
N ARG A 57 5.49 -10.95 5.93
CA ARG A 57 4.17 -11.61 5.87
C ARG A 57 3.04 -10.74 6.40
N LEU A 58 3.10 -9.44 6.08
CA LEU A 58 2.09 -8.47 6.52
C LEU A 58 0.78 -8.56 5.75
N ILE A 59 0.77 -9.22 4.59
CA ILE A 59 -0.39 -9.32 3.72
C ILE A 59 -1.08 -10.65 4.00
N ARG A 60 -2.31 -10.59 4.49
CA ARG A 60 -3.14 -11.77 4.72
C ARG A 60 -4.21 -11.84 3.64
N ILE A 61 -4.50 -13.05 3.20
CA ILE A 61 -5.54 -13.32 2.22
C ILE A 61 -6.54 -14.25 2.87
N SER A 62 -7.81 -13.88 2.79
CA SER A 62 -8.93 -14.68 3.25
C SER A 62 -10.05 -14.68 2.23
N ASP A 63 -10.62 -15.85 1.96
CA ASP A 63 -11.80 -15.99 1.11
C ASP A 63 -13.03 -15.99 2.01
N LEU A 64 -13.81 -14.92 1.99
CA LEU A 64 -15.04 -14.81 2.76
C LEU A 64 -16.16 -15.63 2.14
N SER A 65 -16.18 -15.73 0.82
CA SER A 65 -17.12 -16.55 0.05
C SER A 65 -16.45 -16.98 -1.25
N GLN A 66 -17.16 -17.77 -2.05
CA GLN A 66 -16.68 -18.16 -3.38
C GLN A 66 -16.49 -16.96 -4.31
N ASP A 67 -17.21 -15.88 -4.06
CA ASP A 67 -17.22 -14.70 -4.90
C ASP A 67 -16.40 -13.53 -4.32
N LYS A 68 -15.86 -13.68 -3.10
CA LYS A 68 -15.23 -12.55 -2.39
C LYS A 68 -13.96 -12.96 -1.68
N ARG A 69 -12.87 -12.36 -2.12
CA ARG A 69 -11.55 -12.45 -1.51
C ARG A 69 -11.18 -11.15 -0.83
N VAL A 70 -10.58 -11.23 0.33
CA VAL A 70 -10.10 -10.07 1.09
C VAL A 70 -8.60 -10.15 1.24
N LEU A 71 -7.94 -9.03 0.94
CA LEU A 71 -6.54 -8.79 1.22
C LEU A 71 -6.45 -7.79 2.38
N GLU A 72 -5.83 -8.20 3.47
CA GLU A 72 -5.57 -7.35 4.63
C GLU A 72 -4.07 -7.05 4.72
N PHE A 73 -3.75 -5.77 4.86
CA PHE A 73 -2.38 -5.26 4.93
C PHE A 73 -2.15 -4.66 6.31
N GLU A 74 -1.18 -5.20 7.06
CA GLU A 74 -0.71 -4.65 8.33
C GLU A 74 0.52 -3.76 8.06
N LEU A 75 0.30 -2.51 7.61
CA LEU A 75 1.37 -1.62 7.16
C LEU A 75 2.36 -1.25 8.27
N GLU A 76 1.99 -1.40 9.54
CA GLU A 76 2.86 -1.25 10.70
C GLU A 76 4.10 -2.15 10.64
N ARG A 77 4.01 -3.25 9.90
CA ARG A 77 5.11 -4.21 9.70
C ARG A 77 5.83 -4.04 8.36
N CYS A 78 5.45 -3.02 7.59
CA CYS A 78 5.99 -2.81 6.26
C CYS A 78 7.43 -2.29 6.32
N VAL A 79 8.33 -2.95 5.59
CA VAL A 79 9.74 -2.53 5.42
C VAL A 79 9.99 -1.82 4.09
N HIS A 80 8.93 -1.46 3.36
CA HIS A 80 8.96 -0.70 2.10
C HIS A 80 9.93 -1.28 1.06
N CYS A 81 10.06 -2.61 1.00
CA CYS A 81 10.99 -3.30 0.10
C CYS A 81 10.59 -3.24 -1.39
N GLY A 82 9.31 -2.97 -1.71
CA GLY A 82 8.80 -2.86 -3.08
C GLY A 82 8.48 -4.19 -3.76
N ARG A 83 8.79 -5.35 -3.17
CA ARG A 83 8.58 -6.66 -3.82
C ARG A 83 7.14 -6.95 -4.22
N CYS A 84 6.16 -6.46 -3.45
CA CYS A 84 4.75 -6.60 -3.78
C CYS A 84 4.37 -5.83 -5.06
N GLU A 85 5.00 -4.69 -5.33
CA GLU A 85 4.84 -3.93 -6.57
C GLU A 85 5.50 -4.66 -7.75
N GLU A 86 6.73 -5.14 -7.57
CA GLU A 86 7.49 -5.83 -8.61
C GLU A 86 6.81 -7.12 -9.11
N VAL A 87 6.20 -7.89 -8.18
CA VAL A 87 5.58 -9.18 -8.50
C VAL A 87 4.17 -9.06 -9.05
N CYS A 88 3.54 -7.89 -8.94
CA CYS A 88 2.14 -7.73 -9.33
C CYS A 88 1.97 -7.73 -10.85
N PRO A 89 1.32 -8.75 -11.46
CA PRO A 89 1.19 -8.84 -12.91
C PRO A 89 0.30 -7.74 -13.48
N GLU A 90 -0.66 -7.24 -12.70
CA GLU A 90 -1.60 -6.21 -13.12
C GLU A 90 -1.19 -4.80 -12.65
N HIS A 91 -0.01 -4.67 -12.03
CA HIS A 91 0.45 -3.39 -11.46
C HIS A 91 -0.58 -2.71 -10.55
N ALA A 92 -1.38 -3.53 -9.85
CA ALA A 92 -2.42 -3.08 -8.94
C ALA A 92 -1.87 -2.54 -7.61
N ILE A 93 -0.66 -2.95 -7.22
CA ILE A 93 0.00 -2.47 -6.00
C ILE A 93 1.12 -1.54 -6.39
N LYS A 94 1.20 -0.40 -5.71
CA LYS A 94 2.25 0.61 -5.89
C LYS A 94 2.71 1.15 -4.55
N LEU A 95 3.96 1.59 -4.50
CA LEU A 95 4.45 2.40 -3.40
C LEU A 95 4.25 3.88 -3.76
N SER A 96 3.51 4.58 -2.92
CA SER A 96 3.26 6.01 -3.09
C SER A 96 4.49 6.84 -2.68
N ARG A 97 4.40 8.15 -2.85
CA ARG A 97 5.41 9.09 -2.34
C ARG A 97 5.08 9.60 -0.93
N GLU A 98 3.99 9.11 -0.34
CA GLU A 98 3.61 9.46 1.03
C GLU A 98 4.56 8.83 2.04
N PHE A 99 5.23 9.65 2.82
CA PHE A 99 6.15 9.22 3.87
C PHE A 99 5.61 9.51 5.29
N GLU A 100 4.58 10.35 5.40
CA GLU A 100 3.97 10.71 6.67
C GLU A 100 3.02 9.61 7.15
N THR A 101 3.60 8.53 7.67
CA THR A 101 2.85 7.38 8.18
C THR A 101 2.88 7.29 9.72
N ALA A 102 3.49 8.29 10.38
CA ALA A 102 3.56 8.32 11.83
C ALA A 102 2.17 8.59 12.43
N THR A 103 1.70 7.67 13.23
CA THR A 103 0.41 7.77 13.92
C THR A 103 0.48 7.13 15.31
N THR A 104 -0.33 7.60 16.23
CA THR A 104 -0.54 6.97 17.54
C THR A 104 -1.61 5.87 17.50
N ASP A 105 -2.39 5.84 16.41
CA ASP A 105 -3.43 4.84 16.19
C ASP A 105 -3.00 3.85 15.10
N THR A 106 -2.65 2.63 15.50
CA THR A 106 -2.21 1.56 14.60
C THR A 106 -3.30 1.08 13.64
N HIS A 107 -4.57 1.33 13.94
CA HIS A 107 -5.68 0.98 13.03
C HIS A 107 -5.59 1.74 11.71
N GLN A 108 -5.05 2.96 11.69
CA GLN A 108 -4.83 3.74 10.47
C GLN A 108 -3.77 3.13 9.55
N LEU A 109 -2.95 2.23 10.08
CA LEU A 109 -1.94 1.49 9.32
C LEU A 109 -2.46 0.14 8.79
N ARG A 110 -3.73 -0.14 8.98
CA ARG A 110 -4.39 -1.32 8.41
C ARG A 110 -5.18 -0.93 7.18
N MET A 111 -4.94 -1.66 6.11
CA MET A 111 -5.66 -1.48 4.85
C MET A 111 -6.32 -2.80 4.48
N ARG A 112 -7.58 -2.73 4.09
CA ARG A 112 -8.36 -3.88 3.65
C ARG A 112 -8.86 -3.63 2.23
N ALA A 113 -8.60 -4.58 1.35
CA ALA A 113 -9.08 -4.57 -0.02
C ALA A 113 -9.98 -5.78 -0.24
N GLU A 114 -11.20 -5.55 -0.69
CA GLU A 114 -12.16 -6.59 -1.04
C GLU A 114 -12.21 -6.74 -2.55
N ILE A 115 -11.99 -7.96 -3.02
CA ILE A 115 -11.92 -8.29 -4.43
C ILE A 115 -13.02 -9.26 -4.76
N PHE A 116 -13.84 -8.91 -5.74
CA PHE A 116 -14.87 -9.79 -6.25
C PHE A 116 -14.25 -10.78 -7.23
N MET A 117 -14.54 -12.04 -7.01
CA MET A 117 -14.01 -13.17 -7.77
C MET A 117 -15.14 -13.86 -8.51
N GLY A 118 -14.89 -14.28 -9.75
CA GLY A 118 -15.81 -15.09 -10.51
C GLY A 118 -15.25 -16.49 -10.76
N PRO A 119 -16.08 -17.49 -11.08
CA PRO A 119 -15.62 -18.83 -11.41
C PRO A 119 -14.79 -18.80 -12.70
N CYS A 120 -13.66 -19.46 -12.68
CA CYS A 120 -12.84 -19.60 -13.87
C CYS A 120 -13.59 -20.47 -14.91
N GLN A 121 -13.85 -19.90 -16.08
CA GLN A 121 -14.53 -20.61 -17.16
C GLN A 121 -13.72 -21.81 -17.70
N ARG A 122 -12.40 -21.82 -17.44
CA ARG A 122 -11.50 -22.87 -17.96
C ARG A 122 -11.42 -24.10 -17.06
N CYS A 123 -11.40 -23.93 -15.75
CA CYS A 123 -11.22 -25.06 -14.82
C CYS A 123 -12.28 -25.13 -13.71
N GLY A 124 -13.19 -24.18 -13.61
CA GLY A 124 -14.25 -24.12 -12.61
C GLY A 124 -13.77 -23.94 -11.16
N ARG A 125 -12.46 -24.02 -10.91
CA ARG A 125 -11.86 -23.95 -9.57
C ARG A 125 -11.09 -22.69 -9.29
N CYS A 126 -10.62 -22.02 -10.34
CA CYS A 126 -9.88 -20.76 -10.19
C CYS A 126 -10.88 -19.61 -10.23
N TYR A 127 -10.67 -18.62 -9.38
CA TYR A 127 -11.45 -17.40 -9.38
C TYR A 127 -10.74 -16.36 -10.22
N VAL A 128 -11.47 -15.78 -11.16
CA VAL A 128 -11.02 -14.63 -11.94
C VAL A 128 -11.80 -13.43 -11.40
N PRO A 129 -11.15 -12.29 -11.11
CA PRO A 129 -11.88 -11.11 -10.67
C PRO A 129 -12.87 -10.69 -11.75
N LEU A 130 -14.07 -10.36 -11.32
CA LEU A 130 -15.12 -9.84 -12.19
C LEU A 130 -14.73 -8.42 -12.61
N THR A 131 -14.83 -8.14 -13.90
CA THR A 131 -14.72 -6.77 -14.39
C THR A 131 -15.91 -5.94 -13.87
N ALA A 132 -15.80 -4.61 -13.94
CA ALA A 132 -16.90 -3.73 -13.57
C ALA A 132 -18.19 -4.06 -14.36
N LEU A 133 -18.05 -4.51 -15.61
CA LEU A 133 -19.17 -4.95 -16.45
C LEU A 133 -19.80 -6.25 -15.95
N ASP A 134 -18.98 -7.23 -15.55
CA ASP A 134 -19.45 -8.49 -15.01
C ASP A 134 -20.19 -8.27 -13.68
N THR A 135 -19.68 -7.37 -12.83
CA THR A 135 -20.34 -6.96 -11.60
C THR A 135 -21.71 -6.32 -11.88
N MET A 136 -21.82 -5.49 -12.89
CA MET A 136 -23.09 -4.91 -13.31
C MET A 136 -24.08 -5.96 -13.80
N GLN A 137 -23.62 -6.97 -14.53
CA GLN A 137 -24.50 -8.06 -15.02
C GLN A 137 -25.00 -8.94 -13.89
N THR A 138 -24.18 -9.19 -12.88
CA THR A 138 -24.55 -10.07 -11.75
C THR A 138 -25.37 -9.37 -10.67
N THR A 139 -25.08 -8.10 -10.38
CA THR A 139 -25.73 -7.35 -9.30
C THR A 139 -26.78 -6.36 -9.79
N GLY A 140 -26.82 -6.07 -11.08
CA GLY A 140 -27.69 -5.03 -11.67
C GLY A 140 -27.30 -3.61 -11.28
N MET A 141 -26.23 -3.44 -10.49
CA MET A 141 -25.74 -2.14 -10.03
C MET A 141 -24.31 -1.90 -10.49
N ARG A 142 -24.06 -0.67 -10.94
CA ARG A 142 -22.70 -0.22 -11.24
C ARG A 142 -21.92 -0.13 -9.92
N PRO A 143 -20.75 -0.78 -9.81
CA PRO A 143 -19.91 -0.57 -8.63
C PRO A 143 -19.55 0.92 -8.53
N PRO A 144 -19.52 1.49 -7.31
CA PRO A 144 -19.11 2.88 -7.12
C PRO A 144 -17.69 3.07 -7.66
N ALA A 145 -17.45 4.22 -8.29
CA ALA A 145 -16.10 4.59 -8.73
C ALA A 145 -15.15 4.56 -7.52
N ALA A 146 -13.86 4.28 -7.76
CA ALA A 146 -12.88 4.17 -6.69
C ALA A 146 -12.78 5.44 -5.81
N GLU A 147 -13.14 6.59 -6.38
CA GLU A 147 -13.18 7.90 -5.72
C GLU A 147 -14.37 8.08 -4.76
N ASP A 148 -15.47 7.33 -4.97
CA ASP A 148 -16.70 7.43 -4.18
C ASP A 148 -16.76 6.37 -3.04
N ARG A 149 -15.72 5.55 -2.89
CA ARG A 149 -15.67 4.56 -1.82
C ARG A 149 -15.27 5.27 -0.53
N GLU A 150 -16.22 5.42 0.37
CA GLU A 150 -15.91 5.86 1.73
C GLU A 150 -14.78 5.01 2.31
N PRO A 151 -13.78 5.63 2.99
CA PRO A 151 -12.77 4.87 3.71
C PRO A 151 -13.50 3.95 4.67
N VAL A 152 -13.29 2.64 4.54
CA VAL A 152 -13.91 1.64 5.41
C VAL A 152 -13.49 1.98 6.83
N ALA A 153 -14.39 2.66 7.54
CA ALA A 153 -14.24 2.96 8.96
C ALA A 153 -14.01 1.63 9.65
N GLY A 154 -12.87 1.53 10.36
CA GLY A 154 -12.54 0.35 11.10
C GLY A 154 -13.72 -0.05 11.96
N THR A 155 -14.25 -1.24 11.73
CA THR A 155 -15.22 -1.87 12.62
C THR A 155 -14.56 -1.97 13.98
N ALA A 156 -14.97 -1.07 14.87
CA ALA A 156 -14.77 -1.22 16.30
C ALA A 156 -15.48 -2.51 16.73
N ALA A 157 -14.75 -3.42 17.29
CA ALA A 157 -15.21 -4.46 18.20
C ALA A 157 -14.13 -4.70 19.24
#